data_737c9d5f015f36f582eb1d3ae224f539
#
_entry.id   737c9d5f015f36f582eb1d3ae224f539
#
_cell.length_a   1.000
_cell.length_b   1.000
_cell.length_c   1.000
_cell.angle_alpha   90.00
_cell.angle_beta   90.00
_cell.angle_gamma   90.00
#
_symmetry.space_group_name_H-M   'P 1'
#
loop_
_entity.id
_entity.type
_entity.pdbx_description
1 polymer ?
#
loop_
_entity_poly.entity_id
_entity_poly.type
_entity_poly.pdbx_seq_one_letter_code
_entity_poly.pdbx_strand_id
1 'polypeptide(L)'
;MSAFVIANVRRLINPSREIAEYLRRINDTLDPFGGRFRVHDTPPQVLEGTWGMGVIVIEFPDSGSALGWYESAAYKEIAHLRTDNLEMDVIMVDGVPDGYRADKSIASLPFVTAVDL
;
A
#
# COMPACT_ATOMS: atom_id res chain seq x y z
N MET A 1 -2.57 -11.38 11.33
CA MET A 1 -3.39 -10.62 10.37
C MET A 1 -2.47 -9.88 9.43
N SER A 2 -2.69 -10.03 8.14
CA SER A 2 -1.90 -9.30 7.16
C SER A 2 -2.10 -7.79 7.30
N ALA A 3 -1.08 -7.03 6.90
CA ALA A 3 -1.17 -5.60 6.71
C ALA A 3 -0.81 -5.27 5.27
N PHE A 4 -1.29 -4.15 4.79
CA PHE A 4 -1.08 -3.74 3.41
C PHE A 4 -0.52 -2.33 3.34
N VAL A 5 0.44 -2.15 2.46
CA VAL A 5 0.86 -0.83 2.01
C VAL A 5 0.22 -0.61 0.65
N ILE A 6 -0.56 0.46 0.54
CA ILE A 6 -1.33 0.77 -0.66
C ILE A 6 -0.90 2.14 -1.16
N ALA A 7 -0.60 2.22 -2.44
CA ALA A 7 -0.19 3.47 -3.06
C ALA A 7 -1.12 3.85 -4.21
N ASN A 8 -1.50 5.11 -4.22
CA ASN A 8 -2.12 5.75 -5.37
C ASN A 8 -1.03 6.48 -6.14
N VAL A 9 -0.69 6.00 -7.32
CA VAL A 9 0.29 6.63 -8.19
C VAL A 9 -0.41 7.78 -8.92
N ARG A 10 -0.22 9.01 -8.45
CA ARG A 10 -0.99 10.15 -8.95
C ARG A 10 -0.47 10.67 -10.28
N ARG A 11 0.84 10.84 -10.40
CA ARG A 11 1.44 11.30 -11.64
C ARG A 11 2.94 11.08 -11.69
N LEU A 12 3.45 11.05 -12.91
CA LEU A 12 4.87 11.04 -13.20
C LEU A 12 5.39 12.48 -13.15
N ILE A 13 6.38 12.75 -12.30
CA ILE A 13 7.02 14.06 -12.21
C ILE A 13 8.15 14.12 -13.23
N ASN A 14 9.03 13.13 -13.21
CA ASN A 14 10.18 13.03 -14.13
C ASN A 14 10.24 11.64 -14.74
N PRO A 15 10.37 11.51 -16.08
CA PRO A 15 10.63 10.23 -16.72
C PRO A 15 12.12 9.85 -16.56
N SER A 16 12.47 9.39 -15.36
CA SER A 16 13.85 9.14 -14.98
C SER A 16 14.18 7.65 -14.94
N ARG A 17 15.42 7.30 -15.30
CA ARG A 17 15.93 5.94 -15.13
C ARG A 17 16.06 5.53 -13.67
N GLU A 18 16.01 6.49 -12.75
CA GLU A 18 15.99 6.22 -11.32
C GLU A 18 14.79 5.36 -10.93
N ILE A 19 13.66 5.50 -11.62
CA ILE A 19 12.48 4.67 -11.38
C ILE A 19 12.81 3.20 -11.66
N ALA A 20 13.52 2.91 -12.74
CA ALA A 20 13.94 1.55 -13.05
C ALA A 20 14.91 1.00 -11.99
N GLU A 21 15.80 1.83 -11.49
CA GLU A 21 16.72 1.44 -10.41
C GLU A 21 15.97 1.13 -9.11
N TYR A 22 14.97 1.93 -8.77
CA TYR A 22 14.09 1.65 -7.65
C TYR A 22 13.42 0.28 -7.78
N LEU A 23 12.88 -0.02 -8.96
CA LEU A 23 12.21 -1.30 -9.21
C LEU A 23 13.16 -2.50 -9.14
N ARG A 24 14.42 -2.32 -9.52
CA ARG A 24 15.43 -3.40 -9.40
C ARG A 24 15.77 -3.70 -7.95
N ARG A 25 15.66 -2.73 -7.06
CA ARG A 25 16.17 -2.82 -5.68
C ARG A 25 15.08 -3.05 -4.64
N ILE A 26 13.81 -2.74 -4.94
CA ILE A 26 12.76 -2.75 -3.92
C ILE A 26 12.51 -4.14 -3.33
N ASN A 27 12.53 -5.20 -4.15
CA ASN A 27 12.27 -6.54 -3.64
C ASN A 27 13.27 -6.96 -2.57
N ASP A 28 14.54 -6.62 -2.75
CA ASP A 28 15.57 -6.94 -1.76
C ASP A 28 15.31 -6.24 -0.42
N THR A 29 14.68 -5.08 -0.44
CA THR A 29 14.31 -4.38 0.79
C THR A 29 13.08 -4.98 1.47
N LEU A 30 12.17 -5.57 0.68
CA LEU A 30 10.94 -6.19 1.17
C LEU A 30 11.17 -7.58 1.78
N ASP A 31 12.07 -8.35 1.20
CA ASP A 31 12.26 -9.75 1.55
C ASP A 31 12.49 -9.99 3.06
N PRO A 32 13.34 -9.23 3.76
CA PRO A 32 13.54 -9.43 5.19
C PRO A 32 12.28 -9.21 6.04
N PHE A 33 11.31 -8.48 5.52
CA PHE A 33 10.08 -8.14 6.24
C PHE A 33 8.87 -8.96 5.76
N GLY A 34 9.09 -9.90 4.84
CA GLY A 34 8.02 -10.72 4.30
C GLY A 34 7.04 -9.98 3.41
N GLY A 35 7.45 -8.83 2.87
CA GLY A 35 6.62 -8.04 1.97
C GLY A 35 6.52 -8.67 0.58
N ARG A 36 5.32 -8.67 0.01
CA ARG A 36 5.08 -9.22 -1.32
C ARG A 36 4.12 -8.34 -2.09
N PHE A 37 4.47 -8.03 -3.34
CA PHE A 37 3.54 -7.32 -4.21
C PHE A 37 2.30 -8.17 -4.48
N ARG A 38 1.13 -7.54 -4.36
CA ARG A 38 -0.16 -8.14 -4.73
C ARG A 38 -0.77 -7.46 -5.95
N VAL A 39 -0.52 -6.17 -6.11
CA VAL A 39 -0.90 -5.40 -7.29
C VAL A 39 0.26 -4.49 -7.65
N HIS A 40 0.67 -4.55 -8.90
CA HIS A 40 1.76 -3.72 -9.41
C HIS A 40 1.69 -3.66 -10.93
N ASP A 41 1.97 -2.49 -11.49
CA ASP A 41 2.10 -2.27 -12.94
C ASP A 41 0.85 -2.70 -13.72
N THR A 42 -0.32 -2.58 -13.11
CA THR A 42 -1.60 -2.87 -13.74
C THR A 42 -2.44 -1.59 -13.71
N PRO A 43 -2.92 -1.12 -14.87
CA PRO A 43 -3.75 0.08 -14.88
C PRO A 43 -5.09 -0.19 -14.18
N PRO A 44 -5.55 0.73 -13.32
CA PRO A 44 -6.84 0.56 -12.67
C PRO A 44 -7.98 0.81 -13.65
N GLN A 45 -9.07 0.06 -13.49
CA GLN A 45 -10.34 0.37 -14.13
C GLN A 45 -11.17 1.13 -13.11
N VAL A 46 -11.38 2.42 -13.32
CA VAL A 46 -12.13 3.25 -12.37
C VAL A 46 -13.62 2.99 -12.54
N LEU A 47 -14.26 2.49 -11.48
CA LEU A 47 -15.70 2.19 -11.48
C LEU A 47 -16.52 3.40 -11.04
N GLU A 48 -16.01 4.18 -10.11
CA GLU A 48 -16.63 5.41 -9.63
C GLU A 48 -15.54 6.39 -9.18
N GLY A 49 -15.78 7.68 -9.38
CA GLY A 49 -14.89 8.73 -8.91
C GLY A 49 -13.65 8.89 -9.79
N THR A 50 -12.57 9.35 -9.16
CA THR A 50 -11.29 9.59 -9.82
C THR A 50 -10.19 8.83 -9.14
N TRP A 51 -9.18 8.45 -9.91
CA TRP A 51 -7.98 7.79 -9.41
C TRP A 51 -6.77 8.34 -10.15
N GLY A 52 -5.58 8.10 -9.63
CA GLY A 52 -4.36 8.42 -10.33
C GLY A 52 -4.10 7.44 -11.48
N MET A 53 -2.87 7.39 -11.95
CA MET A 53 -2.49 6.56 -13.08
C MET A 53 -2.18 5.11 -12.70
N GLY A 54 -2.07 4.79 -11.42
CA GLY A 54 -1.75 3.44 -11.00
C GLY A 54 -2.08 3.15 -9.55
N VAL A 55 -2.04 1.87 -9.21
CA VAL A 55 -2.25 1.37 -7.85
C VAL A 55 -1.20 0.32 -7.54
N ILE A 56 -0.67 0.37 -6.31
CA ILE A 56 0.28 -0.63 -5.82
C ILE A 56 -0.26 -1.17 -4.51
N VAL A 57 -0.21 -2.49 -4.34
CA VAL A 57 -0.57 -3.14 -3.08
C VAL A 57 0.55 -4.11 -2.71
N ILE A 58 1.11 -3.91 -1.52
CA ILE A 58 2.13 -4.79 -0.96
C ILE A 58 1.55 -5.39 0.32
N GLU A 59 1.59 -6.70 0.44
CA GLU A 59 1.12 -7.41 1.62
C GLU A 59 2.29 -7.77 2.51
N PHE A 60 2.09 -7.59 3.83
CA PHE A 60 3.04 -7.99 4.88
C PHE A 60 2.36 -8.93 5.88
N PRO A 61 3.13 -9.77 6.61
CA PRO A 61 2.54 -10.64 7.62
C PRO A 61 1.77 -9.90 8.70
N ASP A 62 2.20 -8.69 9.03
CA ASP A 62 1.60 -7.84 10.06
C ASP A 62 2.01 -6.38 9.87
N SER A 63 1.38 -5.48 10.61
CA SER A 63 1.65 -4.04 10.52
C SER A 63 3.04 -3.68 11.02
N GLY A 64 3.57 -4.40 12.01
CA GLY A 64 4.93 -4.17 12.51
C GLY A 64 5.97 -4.42 11.43
N SER A 65 5.80 -5.48 10.63
CA SER A 65 6.68 -5.78 9.51
C SER A 65 6.59 -4.71 8.42
N ALA A 66 5.39 -4.26 8.09
CA ALA A 66 5.17 -3.21 7.09
C ALA A 66 5.85 -1.91 7.51
N LEU A 67 5.65 -1.49 8.74
CA LEU A 67 6.25 -0.26 9.26
C LEU A 67 7.76 -0.39 9.38
N GLY A 68 8.23 -1.55 9.83
CA GLY A 68 9.66 -1.85 9.91
C GLY A 68 10.34 -1.75 8.56
N TRP A 69 9.69 -2.26 7.51
CA TRP A 69 10.21 -2.12 6.14
C TRP A 69 10.28 -0.65 5.73
N TYR A 70 9.20 0.10 5.90
CA TYR A 70 9.13 1.50 5.47
C TYR A 70 10.19 2.36 6.15
N GLU A 71 10.48 2.07 7.41
CA GLU A 71 11.47 2.79 8.22
C GLU A 71 12.88 2.20 8.14
N SER A 72 13.07 1.08 7.42
CA SER A 72 14.37 0.43 7.34
C SER A 72 15.40 1.29 6.61
N ALA A 73 16.66 1.12 7.00
CA ALA A 73 17.77 1.81 6.34
C ALA A 73 17.85 1.42 4.85
N ALA A 74 17.61 0.15 4.54
CA ALA A 74 17.65 -0.33 3.15
C ALA A 74 16.61 0.35 2.28
N TYR A 75 15.36 0.47 2.78
CA TYR A 75 14.32 1.16 2.01
C TYR A 75 14.59 2.67 1.91
N LYS A 76 15.00 3.30 2.99
CA LYS A 76 15.31 4.75 2.99
C LYS A 76 16.40 5.08 1.99
N GLU A 77 17.35 4.17 1.77
CA GLU A 77 18.42 4.39 0.80
C GLU A 77 17.91 4.53 -0.63
N ILE A 78 16.81 3.86 -0.98
CA ILE A 78 16.25 3.89 -2.33
C ILE A 78 14.99 4.75 -2.48
N ALA A 79 14.38 5.18 -1.39
CA ALA A 79 13.08 5.87 -1.44
C ALA A 79 13.09 7.11 -2.33
N HIS A 80 14.19 7.87 -2.33
CA HIS A 80 14.30 9.09 -3.14
C HIS A 80 14.24 8.82 -4.65
N LEU A 81 14.65 7.63 -5.09
CA LEU A 81 14.55 7.24 -6.51
C LEU A 81 13.10 7.24 -6.98
N ARG A 82 12.17 7.00 -6.07
CA ARG A 82 10.74 7.07 -6.33
C ARG A 82 10.18 8.46 -6.05
N THR A 83 10.43 9.03 -4.87
CA THR A 83 9.79 10.28 -4.46
C THR A 83 10.21 11.47 -5.31
N ASP A 84 11.40 11.47 -5.87
CA ASP A 84 11.87 12.54 -6.77
C ASP A 84 11.17 12.48 -8.13
N ASN A 85 10.61 11.35 -8.51
CA ASN A 85 10.15 11.12 -9.88
C ASN A 85 8.66 10.81 -10.01
N LEU A 86 8.03 10.35 -8.94
CA LEU A 86 6.60 9.97 -8.91
C LEU A 86 5.91 10.64 -7.73
N GLU A 87 4.73 11.20 -8.00
CA GLU A 87 3.85 11.69 -6.95
C GLU A 87 2.88 10.59 -6.57
N MET A 88 2.95 10.15 -5.31
CA MET A 88 2.12 9.09 -4.77
C MET A 88 1.52 9.46 -3.43
N ASP A 89 0.33 8.93 -3.16
CA ASP A 89 -0.18 8.83 -1.79
C ASP A 89 0.06 7.40 -1.33
N VAL A 90 0.61 7.23 -0.15
CA VAL A 90 0.95 5.90 0.38
C VAL A 90 0.33 5.76 1.76
N ILE A 91 -0.41 4.69 1.96
CA ILE A 91 -1.04 4.37 3.24
C ILE A 91 -0.68 2.96 3.69
N MET A 92 -0.83 2.71 4.98
CA MET A 92 -0.74 1.37 5.55
C MET A 92 -2.05 1.07 6.26
N VAL A 93 -2.62 -0.10 6.02
CA VAL A 93 -3.86 -0.54 6.67
C VAL A 93 -3.73 -1.98 7.11
N ASP A 94 -4.39 -2.33 8.21
CA ASP A 94 -4.50 -3.72 8.63
C ASP A 94 -5.57 -4.42 7.79
N GLY A 95 -5.30 -5.69 7.46
CA GLY A 95 -6.30 -6.56 6.88
C GLY A 95 -7.33 -6.99 7.93
N VAL A 96 -8.31 -7.74 7.47
CA VAL A 96 -9.33 -8.33 8.34
C VAL A 96 -9.01 -9.78 8.61
N PRO A 97 -9.51 -10.36 9.73
CA PRO A 97 -9.33 -11.78 9.99
C PRO A 97 -10.09 -12.65 8.97
N ASP A 98 -9.64 -13.90 8.83
CA ASP A 98 -10.34 -14.86 7.98
C ASP A 98 -11.79 -14.99 8.41
N GLY A 99 -12.70 -15.11 7.44
CA GLY A 99 -14.12 -15.23 7.71
C GLY A 99 -14.82 -13.93 8.10
N TYR A 100 -14.13 -12.81 8.03
CA TYR A 100 -14.74 -11.51 8.31
C TYR A 100 -15.86 -11.21 7.33
N ARG A 101 -16.96 -10.64 7.87
CA ARG A 101 -18.10 -10.17 7.09
C ARG A 101 -18.37 -8.72 7.45
N ALA A 102 -18.71 -7.90 6.48
CA ALA A 102 -18.85 -6.45 6.65
C ALA A 102 -19.90 -6.06 7.69
N ASP A 103 -20.94 -6.87 7.88
CA ASP A 103 -21.98 -6.62 8.88
C ASP A 103 -21.42 -6.60 10.32
N LYS A 104 -20.26 -7.22 10.56
CA LYS A 104 -19.59 -7.16 11.87
C LYS A 104 -19.14 -5.75 12.24
N SER A 105 -19.02 -4.84 11.27
CA SER A 105 -18.62 -3.46 11.52
C SER A 105 -19.76 -2.53 11.88
N ILE A 106 -21.03 -3.00 11.86
CA ILE A 106 -22.20 -2.16 12.13
C ILE A 106 -22.11 -1.53 13.52
N ALA A 107 -21.71 -2.31 14.52
CA ALA A 107 -21.62 -1.84 15.89
C ALA A 107 -20.61 -0.70 16.09
N SER A 108 -19.63 -0.54 15.21
CA SER A 108 -18.63 0.53 15.31
C SER A 108 -19.04 1.82 14.61
N LEU A 109 -20.19 1.82 13.92
CA LEU A 109 -20.69 3.04 13.28
C LEU A 109 -21.17 4.02 14.35
N PRO A 110 -20.73 5.30 14.32
CA PRO A 110 -21.02 6.24 15.41
C PRO A 110 -22.50 6.65 15.53
N PHE A 111 -23.29 6.40 14.49
CA PHE A 111 -24.71 6.76 14.46
C PHE A 111 -25.65 5.55 14.67
N VAL A 112 -25.10 4.36 14.94
CA VAL A 112 -25.88 3.14 15.13
C VAL A 112 -26.20 2.96 16.61
N THR A 113 -27.45 2.59 16.91
CA THR A 113 -27.93 2.27 18.27
C THR A 113 -28.16 0.79 18.43
N ALA A 114 -28.48 0.35 19.66
CA ALA A 114 -28.76 -1.05 19.95
C ALA A 114 -29.91 -1.63 19.11
N VAL A 115 -30.89 -0.80 18.69
CA VAL A 115 -32.02 -1.26 17.88
C VAL A 115 -31.62 -1.54 16.43
N ASP A 116 -30.49 -1.01 15.96
CA ASP A 116 -30.00 -1.24 14.61
C ASP A 116 -29.21 -2.55 14.50
N LEU A 117 -28.83 -3.11 15.62
CA LEU A 117 -28.06 -4.33 15.68
C LEU A 117 -28.96 -5.56 15.76
#